data_7b88ae1a44ba3cfb080ce5eeed1e0144
#
_entry.id   7b88ae1a44ba3cfb080ce5eeed1e0144
#
_cell.length_a   1.000
_cell.length_b   1.000
_cell.length_c   1.000
_cell.angle_alpha   90.00
_cell.angle_beta   90.00
_cell.angle_gamma   90.00
#
_symmetry.space_group_name_H-M   'P 1'
#
loop_
_entity.id
_entity.type
_entity.pdbx_description
1 polymer ?
#
loop_
_entity_poly.entity_id
_entity_poly.type
_entity_poly.pdbx_seq_one_letter_code
_entity_poly.pdbx_strand_id
1 'polypeptide(L)'
;ISFSEYSEDDILRIAECLEEHFPHSVANAVVIAAAQRGLSHIEEHTQVNYIVAHGISTTLHGKRAVIGSKHFVVEDENVEITQEQQEKINEKSSACSVLYLSVGGELIGVLCISDPPRKEAKKAIELLKSHGIKNVVMLTGDSFKAAKATAEMLGITEYKYQVLPEQKHGYVERLKSDGNKVIMVVDGINDTPALAAADVSVAMSDASDIARETADITITNSEITELVRIRILSELLMRRINKNYRFIIGFNSALMLSGLIGIIT
;
A
#
# COMPACT_ATOMS: atom_id res chain seq x y z
N ILE A 1 -0.77 21.98 -8.15
CA ILE A 1 0.14 22.89 -8.86
C ILE A 1 -0.60 23.44 -10.06
N SER A 2 -0.75 24.76 -10.15
CA SER A 2 -1.35 25.45 -11.30
C SER A 2 -0.28 25.93 -12.29
N PHE A 3 -0.62 25.87 -13.58
CA PHE A 3 0.18 26.39 -14.70
C PHE A 3 -0.57 27.41 -15.57
N SER A 4 -1.76 27.84 -15.15
CA SER A 4 -2.66 28.70 -15.88
C SER A 4 -3.28 29.75 -14.97
N GLU A 5 -4.29 30.47 -15.47
CA GLU A 5 -5.07 31.42 -14.68
C GLU A 5 -6.00 30.73 -13.64
N TYR A 6 -6.19 29.41 -13.73
CA TYR A 6 -6.96 28.64 -12.75
C TYR A 6 -6.23 28.57 -11.41
N SER A 7 -6.96 28.81 -10.33
CA SER A 7 -6.44 28.59 -8.97
C SER A 7 -6.23 27.10 -8.67
N GLU A 8 -5.46 26.78 -7.63
CA GLU A 8 -5.31 25.38 -7.20
C GLU A 8 -6.66 24.76 -6.79
N ASP A 9 -7.57 25.56 -6.25
CA ASP A 9 -8.91 25.11 -5.89
C ASP A 9 -9.79 24.89 -7.12
N ASP A 10 -9.65 25.69 -8.18
CA ASP A 10 -10.32 25.43 -9.45
C ASP A 10 -9.85 24.16 -10.11
N ILE A 11 -8.53 23.89 -10.10
CA ILE A 11 -7.95 22.65 -10.62
C ILE A 11 -8.48 21.45 -9.85
N LEU A 12 -8.54 21.55 -8.51
CA LEU A 12 -9.04 20.45 -7.67
C LEU A 12 -10.53 20.22 -7.90
N ARG A 13 -11.33 21.27 -8.06
CA ARG A 13 -12.76 21.19 -8.36
C ARG A 13 -13.05 20.57 -9.74
N ILE A 14 -12.27 20.96 -10.76
CA ILE A 14 -12.40 20.35 -12.09
C ILE A 14 -12.00 18.87 -12.02
N ALA A 15 -10.92 18.53 -11.32
CA ALA A 15 -10.47 17.15 -11.17
C ALA A 15 -11.50 16.30 -10.40
N GLU A 16 -12.10 16.82 -9.33
CA GLU A 16 -13.20 16.18 -8.60
C GLU A 16 -14.37 15.86 -9.53
N CYS A 17 -14.84 16.85 -10.26
CA CYS A 17 -15.95 16.74 -11.20
C CYS A 17 -15.73 15.63 -12.25
N LEU A 18 -14.49 15.42 -12.71
CA LEU A 18 -14.16 14.38 -13.67
C LEU A 18 -14.00 12.99 -13.02
N GLU A 19 -13.41 12.94 -11.83
CA GLU A 19 -13.02 11.69 -11.16
C GLU A 19 -14.16 11.04 -10.36
N GLU A 20 -15.17 11.80 -9.88
CA GLU A 20 -16.21 11.28 -9.00
C GLU A 20 -17.07 10.15 -9.62
N HIS A 21 -17.14 10.11 -10.96
CA HIS A 21 -17.93 9.10 -11.68
C HIS A 21 -17.26 7.73 -11.76
N PHE A 22 -15.96 7.64 -11.43
CA PHE A 22 -15.17 6.42 -11.58
C PHE A 22 -14.41 6.11 -10.27
N PRO A 23 -15.05 5.48 -9.28
CA PRO A 23 -14.46 5.26 -7.97
C PRO A 23 -13.25 4.32 -8.04
N HIS A 24 -12.07 4.89 -7.91
CA HIS A 24 -10.80 4.20 -7.69
C HIS A 24 -9.94 4.98 -6.69
N SER A 25 -8.83 4.42 -6.24
CA SER A 25 -8.02 5.00 -5.15
C SER A 25 -7.61 6.46 -5.39
N VAL A 26 -7.21 6.79 -6.63
CA VAL A 26 -6.81 8.14 -7.03
C VAL A 26 -8.02 9.09 -7.03
N ALA A 27 -9.13 8.67 -7.64
CA ALA A 27 -10.37 9.44 -7.66
C ALA A 27 -10.88 9.75 -6.25
N ASN A 28 -10.91 8.75 -5.39
CA ASN A 28 -11.30 8.92 -3.99
C ASN A 28 -10.42 9.94 -3.27
N ALA A 29 -9.10 9.94 -3.53
CA ALA A 29 -8.18 10.91 -2.94
C ALA A 29 -8.49 12.34 -3.40
N VAL A 30 -8.83 12.54 -4.68
CA VAL A 30 -9.22 13.84 -5.25
C VAL A 30 -10.53 14.33 -4.62
N VAL A 31 -11.56 13.48 -4.60
CA VAL A 31 -12.89 13.81 -4.02
C VAL A 31 -12.77 14.13 -2.53
N ILE A 32 -12.02 13.35 -1.76
CA ILE A 32 -11.79 13.62 -0.32
C ILE A 32 -11.06 14.95 -0.14
N ALA A 33 -10.04 15.25 -0.96
CA ALA A 33 -9.30 16.49 -0.86
C ALA A 33 -10.17 17.72 -1.18
N ALA A 34 -11.05 17.64 -2.19
CA ALA A 34 -12.00 18.69 -2.52
C ALA A 34 -13.01 18.91 -1.38
N ALA A 35 -13.59 17.84 -0.84
CA ALA A 35 -14.50 17.90 0.30
C ALA A 35 -13.86 18.52 1.56
N GLN A 36 -12.59 18.20 1.86
CA GLN A 36 -11.85 18.78 2.98
C GLN A 36 -11.61 20.29 2.84
N ARG A 37 -11.51 20.79 1.60
CA ARG A 37 -11.42 22.23 1.30
C ARG A 37 -12.78 22.92 1.19
N GLY A 38 -13.87 22.18 1.36
CA GLY A 38 -15.25 22.71 1.24
C GLY A 38 -15.60 23.11 -0.20
N LEU A 39 -14.90 22.53 -1.18
CA LEU A 39 -15.19 22.74 -2.58
C LEU A 39 -16.45 21.94 -2.95
N SER A 40 -17.33 22.57 -3.69
CA SER A 40 -18.48 21.91 -4.34
C SER A 40 -18.46 22.29 -5.81
N HIS A 41 -18.85 21.39 -6.66
CA HIS A 41 -19.02 21.69 -8.08
C HIS A 41 -20.47 21.47 -8.50
N ILE A 42 -20.86 22.16 -9.55
CA ILE A 42 -22.07 21.87 -10.32
C ILE A 42 -21.58 21.09 -11.53
N GLU A 43 -22.27 20.01 -11.88
CA GLU A 43 -21.92 19.26 -13.11
C GLU A 43 -21.97 20.18 -14.33
N GLU A 44 -20.81 20.57 -14.83
CA GLU A 44 -20.66 21.48 -15.97
C GLU A 44 -20.10 20.78 -17.20
N HIS A 45 -20.01 19.43 -17.15
CA HIS A 45 -19.46 18.61 -18.22
C HIS A 45 -20.58 17.86 -18.97
N THR A 46 -20.24 17.47 -20.20
CA THR A 46 -21.04 16.53 -20.99
C THR A 46 -20.71 15.09 -20.57
N GLN A 47 -21.07 14.12 -21.41
CA GLN A 47 -20.77 12.72 -21.15
C GLN A 47 -19.29 12.48 -20.90
N VAL A 48 -18.96 11.84 -19.78
CA VAL A 48 -17.60 11.48 -19.38
C VAL A 48 -17.22 10.15 -20.02
N ASN A 49 -16.07 10.12 -20.69
CA ASN A 49 -15.53 8.91 -21.30
C ASN A 49 -14.33 8.42 -20.48
N TYR A 50 -14.46 7.24 -19.91
CA TYR A 50 -13.38 6.57 -19.21
C TYR A 50 -12.54 5.73 -20.17
N ILE A 51 -11.23 5.97 -20.18
CA ILE A 51 -10.26 5.20 -20.97
C ILE A 51 -9.46 4.32 -19.99
N VAL A 52 -9.76 3.01 -20.03
CA VAL A 52 -9.20 2.05 -19.08
C VAL A 52 -7.67 2.15 -19.00
N ALA A 53 -7.14 2.25 -17.80
CA ALA A 53 -5.72 2.38 -17.45
C ALA A 53 -5.01 3.65 -17.95
N HIS A 54 -5.72 4.62 -18.57
CA HIS A 54 -5.09 5.84 -19.10
C HIS A 54 -5.60 7.11 -18.41
N GLY A 55 -6.92 7.30 -18.33
CA GLY A 55 -7.50 8.50 -17.76
C GLY A 55 -8.96 8.73 -18.18
N ILE A 56 -9.41 9.95 -17.98
CA ILE A 56 -10.77 10.40 -18.24
C ILE A 56 -10.74 11.54 -19.23
N SER A 57 -11.68 11.54 -20.18
CA SER A 57 -11.89 12.64 -21.10
C SER A 57 -13.35 13.06 -21.13
N THR A 58 -13.59 14.38 -21.25
CA THR A 58 -14.92 14.98 -21.38
C THR A 58 -14.84 16.30 -22.13
N THR A 59 -15.98 16.99 -22.24
CA THR A 59 -16.05 18.37 -22.72
C THR A 59 -16.53 19.27 -21.59
N LEU A 60 -15.72 20.22 -21.20
CA LEU A 60 -15.98 21.24 -20.20
C LEU A 60 -16.11 22.60 -20.90
N HIS A 61 -17.25 23.28 -20.75
CA HIS A 61 -17.55 24.56 -21.41
C HIS A 61 -17.23 24.58 -22.91
N GLY A 62 -17.49 23.49 -23.64
CA GLY A 62 -17.22 23.35 -25.07
C GLY A 62 -15.75 23.09 -25.43
N LYS A 63 -14.85 22.97 -24.46
CA LYS A 63 -13.44 22.59 -24.64
C LYS A 63 -13.21 21.15 -24.18
N ARG A 64 -12.37 20.42 -24.90
CA ARG A 64 -11.95 19.08 -24.48
C ARG A 64 -11.17 19.17 -23.17
N ALA A 65 -11.58 18.45 -22.16
CA ALA A 65 -10.90 18.32 -20.89
C ALA A 65 -10.45 16.88 -20.69
N VAL A 66 -9.21 16.67 -20.25
CA VAL A 66 -8.63 15.35 -20.00
C VAL A 66 -7.85 15.35 -18.70
N ILE A 67 -8.02 14.27 -17.93
CA ILE A 67 -7.29 14.04 -16.70
C ILE A 67 -6.74 12.61 -16.70
N GLY A 68 -5.47 12.43 -16.31
CA GLY A 68 -4.88 11.10 -16.30
C GLY A 68 -3.37 11.08 -16.13
N SER A 69 -2.76 9.96 -16.52
CA SER A 69 -1.31 9.77 -16.49
C SER A 69 -0.59 10.72 -17.44
N LYS A 70 0.73 10.89 -17.24
CA LYS A 70 1.56 11.65 -18.18
C LYS A 70 1.45 11.10 -19.61
N HIS A 71 1.53 9.78 -19.76
CA HIS A 71 1.42 9.11 -21.05
C HIS A 71 0.13 9.50 -21.76
N PHE A 72 -1.01 9.37 -21.07
CA PHE A 72 -2.30 9.70 -21.64
C PHE A 72 -2.41 11.17 -22.08
N VAL A 73 -2.07 12.10 -21.19
CA VAL A 73 -2.27 13.55 -21.49
C VAL A 73 -1.24 14.07 -22.50
N VAL A 74 0.01 13.62 -22.43
CA VAL A 74 1.09 14.15 -23.26
C VAL A 74 1.23 13.39 -24.57
N GLU A 75 1.19 12.05 -24.53
CA GLU A 75 1.47 11.22 -25.71
C GLU A 75 0.21 10.92 -26.50
N ASP A 76 -0.89 10.51 -25.83
CA ASP A 76 -2.13 10.15 -26.54
C ASP A 76 -2.93 11.39 -26.94
N GLU A 77 -3.06 12.38 -26.06
CA GLU A 77 -3.84 13.60 -26.27
C GLU A 77 -2.99 14.75 -26.83
N ASN A 78 -1.68 14.54 -27.05
CA ASN A 78 -0.74 15.50 -27.64
C ASN A 78 -0.69 16.87 -26.93
N VAL A 79 -0.82 16.90 -25.60
CA VAL A 79 -0.70 18.12 -24.80
C VAL A 79 0.78 18.47 -24.61
N GLU A 80 1.20 19.63 -25.06
CA GLU A 80 2.57 20.07 -24.91
C GLU A 80 2.85 20.50 -23.45
N ILE A 81 4.00 20.09 -22.91
CA ILE A 81 4.51 20.50 -21.59
C ILE A 81 5.81 21.29 -21.82
N THR A 82 5.85 22.52 -21.32
CA THR A 82 7.07 23.31 -21.40
C THR A 82 8.15 22.77 -20.45
N GLN A 83 9.41 23.08 -20.73
CA GLN A 83 10.52 22.65 -19.88
C GLN A 83 10.37 23.20 -18.44
N GLU A 84 9.92 24.45 -18.30
CA GLU A 84 9.67 25.06 -16.99
C GLU A 84 8.58 24.32 -16.19
N GLN A 85 7.48 23.95 -16.86
CA GLN A 85 6.43 23.14 -16.22
C GLN A 85 6.95 21.78 -15.79
N GLN A 86 7.73 21.10 -16.64
CA GLN A 86 8.31 19.80 -16.32
C GLN A 86 9.29 19.87 -15.13
N GLU A 87 10.09 20.92 -15.03
CA GLU A 87 11.00 21.14 -13.90
C GLU A 87 10.22 21.35 -12.59
N LYS A 88 9.20 22.21 -12.61
CA LYS A 88 8.30 22.43 -11.44
C LYS A 88 7.57 21.16 -11.01
N ILE A 89 7.12 20.35 -11.97
CA ILE A 89 6.50 19.05 -11.67
C ILE A 89 7.53 18.13 -11.00
N ASN A 90 8.73 17.98 -11.57
CA ASN A 90 9.77 17.10 -11.03
C ASN A 90 10.23 17.50 -9.63
N GLU A 91 10.30 18.81 -9.34
CA GLU A 91 10.67 19.31 -8.02
C GLU A 91 9.63 18.96 -6.95
N LYS A 92 8.36 19.19 -7.26
CA LYS A 92 7.26 19.02 -6.28
C LYS A 92 6.69 17.60 -6.22
N SER A 93 6.94 16.76 -7.21
CA SER A 93 6.35 15.41 -7.34
C SER A 93 7.29 14.27 -6.98
N SER A 94 8.37 14.53 -6.27
CA SER A 94 9.43 13.55 -6.03
C SER A 94 8.99 12.26 -5.30
N ALA A 95 7.87 12.30 -4.58
CA ALA A 95 7.36 11.19 -3.78
C ALA A 95 5.84 10.96 -3.92
N CYS A 96 5.23 11.38 -5.03
CA CYS A 96 3.79 11.24 -5.25
C CYS A 96 3.48 10.76 -6.67
N SER A 97 2.29 10.21 -6.84
CA SER A 97 1.70 9.98 -8.16
C SER A 97 1.18 11.31 -8.71
N VAL A 98 1.48 11.59 -9.98
CA VAL A 98 1.08 12.84 -10.62
C VAL A 98 -0.07 12.59 -11.58
N LEU A 99 -1.16 13.29 -11.37
CA LEU A 99 -2.30 13.33 -12.26
C LEU A 99 -2.27 14.63 -13.04
N TYR A 100 -2.27 14.53 -14.36
CA TYR A 100 -2.19 15.67 -15.28
C TYR A 100 -3.59 16.08 -15.70
N LEU A 101 -3.88 17.38 -15.67
CA LEU A 101 -5.16 17.96 -16.09
C LEU A 101 -4.94 18.96 -17.21
N SER A 102 -5.60 18.72 -18.34
CA SER A 102 -5.58 19.59 -19.50
C SER A 102 -6.99 20.02 -19.88
N VAL A 103 -7.13 21.25 -20.33
CA VAL A 103 -8.38 21.80 -20.87
C VAL A 103 -8.07 22.57 -22.17
N GLY A 104 -8.78 22.23 -23.24
CA GLY A 104 -8.59 22.86 -24.55
C GLY A 104 -7.24 22.59 -25.20
N GLY A 105 -6.55 21.49 -24.81
CA GLY A 105 -5.23 21.11 -25.31
C GLY A 105 -4.06 21.77 -24.58
N GLU A 106 -4.31 22.55 -23.52
CA GLU A 106 -3.28 23.14 -22.68
C GLU A 106 -3.21 22.49 -21.32
N LEU A 107 -2.02 22.24 -20.79
CA LEU A 107 -1.83 21.74 -19.41
C LEU A 107 -2.17 22.86 -18.42
N ILE A 108 -3.32 22.76 -17.76
CA ILE A 108 -3.76 23.77 -16.79
C ILE A 108 -3.18 23.52 -15.39
N GLY A 109 -2.85 22.27 -15.07
CA GLY A 109 -2.26 21.94 -13.79
C GLY A 109 -2.00 20.45 -13.61
N VAL A 110 -1.40 20.13 -12.46
CA VAL A 110 -1.19 18.75 -12.02
C VAL A 110 -1.58 18.60 -10.55
N LEU A 111 -2.13 17.44 -10.23
CA LEU A 111 -2.42 17.03 -8.86
C LEU A 111 -1.34 16.02 -8.42
N CYS A 112 -0.74 16.28 -7.28
CA CYS A 112 0.21 15.37 -6.65
C CYS A 112 -0.55 14.55 -5.60
N ILE A 113 -0.74 13.28 -5.88
CA ILE A 113 -1.45 12.35 -5.00
C ILE A 113 -0.40 11.58 -4.24
N SER A 114 -0.39 11.79 -2.93
CA SER A 114 0.50 11.12 -2.01
C SER A 114 -0.31 10.10 -1.21
N ASP A 115 0.21 8.88 -1.14
CA ASP A 115 -0.28 7.85 -0.22
C ASP A 115 0.78 7.69 0.89
N PRO A 116 0.72 8.53 1.93
CA PRO A 116 1.72 8.48 2.99
C PRO A 116 1.56 7.19 3.79
N PRO A 117 2.67 6.60 4.24
CA PRO A 117 2.62 5.46 5.15
C PRO A 117 1.80 5.80 6.40
N ARG A 118 1.12 4.81 6.95
CA ARG A 118 0.38 4.94 8.20
C ARG A 118 1.28 5.50 9.29
N LYS A 119 0.79 6.43 10.08
CA LYS A 119 1.59 7.16 11.11
C LYS A 119 2.29 6.22 12.09
N GLU A 120 1.64 5.10 12.42
CA GLU A 120 2.15 4.09 13.34
C GLU A 120 3.10 3.07 12.69
N ALA A 121 3.22 3.02 11.35
CA ALA A 121 3.94 1.98 10.63
C ALA A 121 5.42 1.89 11.03
N LYS A 122 6.11 3.02 11.14
CA LYS A 122 7.51 3.04 11.58
C LYS A 122 7.69 2.41 12.95
N LYS A 123 6.86 2.81 13.93
CA LYS A 123 6.90 2.27 15.28
C LYS A 123 6.56 0.79 15.31
N ALA A 124 5.60 0.36 14.51
CA ALA A 124 5.25 -1.06 14.40
C ALA A 124 6.42 -1.89 13.86
N ILE A 125 7.14 -1.41 12.84
CA ILE A 125 8.32 -2.06 12.29
C ILE A 125 9.43 -2.17 13.33
N GLU A 126 9.70 -1.11 14.08
CA GLU A 126 10.70 -1.11 15.16
C GLU A 126 10.34 -2.14 16.24
N LEU A 127 9.08 -2.21 16.63
CA LEU A 127 8.59 -3.18 17.60
C LEU A 127 8.68 -4.62 17.07
N LEU A 128 8.31 -4.88 15.82
CA LEU A 128 8.48 -6.19 15.20
C LEU A 128 9.94 -6.65 15.21
N LYS A 129 10.87 -5.75 14.87
CA LYS A 129 12.31 -6.03 14.93
C LYS A 129 12.76 -6.36 16.36
N SER A 130 12.29 -5.63 17.37
CA SER A 130 12.59 -5.90 18.79
C SER A 130 12.03 -7.23 19.29
N HIS A 131 10.95 -7.72 18.65
CA HIS A 131 10.32 -9.01 18.91
C HIS A 131 10.77 -10.13 17.94
N GLY A 132 11.99 -10.04 17.41
CA GLY A 132 12.67 -11.13 16.73
C GLY A 132 12.41 -11.24 15.23
N ILE A 133 11.74 -10.28 14.61
CA ILE A 133 11.69 -10.17 13.14
C ILE A 133 13.03 -9.59 12.68
N LYS A 134 13.85 -10.40 12.02
CA LYS A 134 15.21 -10.02 11.62
C LYS A 134 15.21 -8.99 10.50
N ASN A 135 14.44 -9.24 9.46
CA ASN A 135 14.39 -8.42 8.26
C ASN A 135 12.93 -8.02 7.96
N VAL A 136 12.73 -6.79 7.56
CA VAL A 136 11.48 -6.29 7.01
C VAL A 136 11.76 -5.82 5.60
N VAL A 137 11.04 -6.39 4.64
CA VAL A 137 11.18 -6.11 3.21
C VAL A 137 9.92 -5.47 2.71
N MET A 138 10.02 -4.39 1.95
CA MET A 138 8.89 -3.75 1.28
C MET A 138 8.88 -4.15 -0.20
N LEU A 139 7.74 -4.68 -0.67
CA LEU A 139 7.50 -4.98 -2.07
C LEU A 139 6.39 -4.06 -2.59
N THR A 140 6.72 -3.18 -3.51
CA THR A 140 5.76 -2.20 -4.05
C THR A 140 5.79 -2.16 -5.58
N GLY A 141 4.64 -1.84 -6.19
CA GLY A 141 4.52 -1.50 -7.60
C GLY A 141 4.98 -0.08 -7.94
N ASP A 142 5.25 0.76 -6.94
CA ASP A 142 5.60 2.16 -7.10
C ASP A 142 6.95 2.35 -7.81
N SER A 143 7.18 3.60 -8.25
CA SER A 143 8.46 4.01 -8.83
C SER A 143 9.59 3.93 -7.80
N PHE A 144 10.83 3.83 -8.29
CA PHE A 144 12.04 3.84 -7.43
C PHE A 144 12.05 5.02 -6.45
N LYS A 145 11.70 6.24 -6.92
CA LYS A 145 11.73 7.43 -6.06
C LYS A 145 10.72 7.33 -4.91
N ALA A 146 9.49 6.93 -5.19
CA ALA A 146 8.44 6.77 -4.18
C ALA A 146 8.78 5.64 -3.19
N ALA A 147 9.21 4.48 -3.70
CA ALA A 147 9.63 3.35 -2.88
C ALA A 147 10.79 3.71 -1.95
N LYS A 148 11.81 4.42 -2.46
CA LYS A 148 12.94 4.88 -1.68
C LYS A 148 12.52 5.83 -0.56
N ALA A 149 11.72 6.85 -0.88
CA ALA A 149 11.24 7.83 0.10
C ALA A 149 10.42 7.15 1.22
N THR A 150 9.53 6.22 0.86
CA THR A 150 8.73 5.45 1.81
C THR A 150 9.62 4.55 2.68
N ALA A 151 10.58 3.84 2.10
CA ALA A 151 11.49 2.97 2.83
C ALA A 151 12.35 3.76 3.85
N GLU A 152 12.89 4.92 3.46
CA GLU A 152 13.64 5.82 4.34
C GLU A 152 12.77 6.33 5.51
N MET A 153 11.54 6.75 5.21
CA MET A 153 10.57 7.22 6.23
C MET A 153 10.26 6.12 7.26
N LEU A 154 10.10 4.87 6.81
CA LEU A 154 9.77 3.72 7.64
C LEU A 154 10.98 3.06 8.31
N GLY A 155 12.22 3.42 7.93
CA GLY A 155 13.43 2.76 8.42
C GLY A 155 13.59 1.33 7.87
N ILE A 156 13.10 1.09 6.66
CA ILE A 156 13.26 -0.17 5.92
C ILE A 156 14.50 -0.07 5.04
N THR A 157 15.42 -1.01 5.18
CA THR A 157 16.67 -1.03 4.42
C THR A 157 16.58 -1.87 3.15
N GLU A 158 15.65 -2.82 3.10
CA GLU A 158 15.45 -3.70 1.96
C GLU A 158 14.08 -3.46 1.33
N TYR A 159 14.07 -3.02 0.07
CA TYR A 159 12.84 -2.79 -0.68
C TYR A 159 13.02 -3.12 -2.16
N LYS A 160 11.91 -3.50 -2.80
CA LYS A 160 11.80 -3.72 -4.24
C LYS A 160 10.70 -2.81 -4.78
N TYR A 161 10.97 -2.20 -5.90
CA TYR A 161 10.09 -1.25 -6.59
C TYR A 161 9.67 -1.79 -7.96
N GLN A 162 8.58 -1.28 -8.52
CA GLN A 162 8.02 -1.71 -9.80
C GLN A 162 7.81 -3.24 -9.88
N VAL A 163 7.42 -3.84 -8.74
CA VAL A 163 7.22 -5.29 -8.63
C VAL A 163 5.81 -5.64 -9.08
N LEU A 164 5.72 -6.47 -10.11
CA LEU A 164 4.44 -7.03 -10.56
C LEU A 164 3.93 -8.09 -9.57
N PRO A 165 2.61 -8.32 -9.51
CA PRO A 165 2.00 -9.31 -8.60
C PRO A 165 2.64 -10.70 -8.72
N GLU A 166 2.91 -11.17 -9.95
CA GLU A 166 3.54 -12.48 -10.19
C GLU A 166 4.97 -12.56 -9.64
N GLN A 167 5.70 -11.43 -9.66
CA GLN A 167 7.06 -11.36 -9.15
C GLN A 167 7.12 -11.39 -7.63
N LYS A 168 6.08 -10.90 -6.94
CA LYS A 168 6.00 -10.95 -5.47
C LYS A 168 6.00 -12.39 -4.96
N HIS A 169 5.27 -13.29 -5.62
CA HIS A 169 5.28 -14.72 -5.32
C HIS A 169 6.69 -15.31 -5.41
N GLY A 170 7.38 -15.11 -6.53
CA GLY A 170 8.75 -15.61 -6.71
C GLY A 170 9.75 -15.05 -5.71
N TYR A 171 9.54 -13.79 -5.23
CA TYR A 171 10.36 -13.21 -4.18
C TYR A 171 10.18 -13.91 -2.83
N VAL A 172 8.93 -14.23 -2.46
CA VAL A 172 8.62 -14.99 -1.24
C VAL A 172 9.24 -16.38 -1.29
N GLU A 173 9.09 -17.10 -2.41
CA GLU A 173 9.69 -18.43 -2.57
C GLU A 173 11.22 -18.41 -2.47
N ARG A 174 11.86 -17.39 -3.04
CA ARG A 174 13.32 -17.21 -2.94
C ARG A 174 13.75 -17.01 -1.49
N LEU A 175 13.08 -16.14 -0.73
CA LEU A 175 13.39 -15.93 0.69
C LEU A 175 13.26 -17.24 1.49
N LYS A 176 12.25 -18.07 1.20
CA LYS A 176 12.08 -19.37 1.84
C LYS A 176 13.18 -20.35 1.45
N SER A 177 13.58 -20.38 0.19
CA SER A 177 14.68 -21.24 -0.28
C SER A 177 16.04 -20.88 0.34
N ASP A 178 16.22 -19.60 0.70
CA ASP A 178 17.35 -19.10 1.47
C ASP A 178 17.29 -19.46 2.98
N GLY A 179 16.31 -20.28 3.39
CA GLY A 179 16.14 -20.77 4.76
C GLY A 179 15.41 -19.82 5.71
N ASN A 180 14.80 -18.77 5.21
CA ASN A 180 14.02 -17.84 6.03
C ASN A 180 12.59 -18.36 6.28
N LYS A 181 12.01 -17.97 7.42
CA LYS A 181 10.58 -18.06 7.67
C LYS A 181 9.95 -16.72 7.29
N VAL A 182 9.00 -16.76 6.36
CA VAL A 182 8.42 -15.57 5.74
C VAL A 182 7.00 -15.33 6.23
N ILE A 183 6.76 -14.15 6.77
CA ILE A 183 5.42 -13.63 7.02
C ILE A 183 5.11 -12.64 5.90
N MET A 184 4.06 -12.89 5.13
CA MET A 184 3.57 -11.97 4.11
C MET A 184 2.37 -11.21 4.63
N VAL A 185 2.43 -9.88 4.56
CA VAL A 185 1.35 -8.99 4.97
C VAL A 185 0.86 -8.23 3.75
N VAL A 186 -0.44 -8.24 3.51
CA VAL A 186 -1.04 -7.55 2.37
C VAL A 186 -2.25 -6.72 2.79
N ASP A 187 -2.48 -5.65 2.05
CA ASP A 187 -3.66 -4.79 2.11
C ASP A 187 -4.40 -4.69 0.77
N GLY A 188 -3.90 -5.34 -0.29
CA GLY A 188 -4.40 -5.25 -1.66
C GLY A 188 -5.03 -6.52 -2.22
N ILE A 189 -5.63 -6.38 -3.41
CA ILE A 189 -6.38 -7.43 -4.12
C ILE A 189 -5.45 -8.42 -4.84
N ASN A 190 -4.28 -7.95 -5.31
CA ASN A 190 -3.49 -8.65 -6.34
C ASN A 190 -2.39 -9.55 -5.79
N ASP A 191 -2.25 -9.67 -4.48
CA ASP A 191 -1.11 -10.35 -3.83
C ASP A 191 -1.43 -11.77 -3.34
N THR A 192 -2.59 -12.33 -3.69
CA THR A 192 -3.04 -13.67 -3.29
C THR A 192 -2.02 -14.78 -3.57
N PRO A 193 -1.34 -14.84 -4.74
CA PRO A 193 -0.32 -15.86 -4.98
C PRO A 193 0.89 -15.73 -4.04
N ALA A 194 1.29 -14.52 -3.69
CA ALA A 194 2.39 -14.27 -2.76
C ALA A 194 2.00 -14.63 -1.32
N LEU A 195 0.73 -14.40 -0.92
CA LEU A 195 0.17 -14.85 0.34
C LEU A 195 0.27 -16.35 0.51
N ALA A 196 -0.20 -17.11 -0.51
CA ALA A 196 -0.19 -18.57 -0.46
C ALA A 196 1.22 -19.17 -0.41
N ALA A 197 2.24 -18.47 -0.89
CA ALA A 197 3.64 -18.91 -0.86
C ALA A 197 4.30 -18.73 0.52
N ALA A 198 3.80 -17.84 1.37
CA ALA A 198 4.40 -17.52 2.66
C ALA A 198 4.30 -18.66 3.68
N ASP A 199 5.12 -18.65 4.74
CA ASP A 199 4.96 -19.56 5.88
C ASP A 199 3.81 -19.13 6.80
N VAL A 200 3.53 -17.82 6.84
CA VAL A 200 2.37 -17.22 7.50
C VAL A 200 1.88 -16.07 6.64
N SER A 201 0.61 -16.08 6.35
CA SER A 201 -0.05 -15.05 5.55
C SER A 201 -0.98 -14.21 6.41
N VAL A 202 -0.91 -12.88 6.23
CA VAL A 202 -1.70 -11.91 6.99
C VAL A 202 -2.40 -10.96 6.04
N ALA A 203 -3.71 -10.90 6.10
CA ALA A 203 -4.53 -9.92 5.38
C ALA A 203 -4.97 -8.80 6.33
N MET A 204 -4.75 -7.56 5.92
CA MET A 204 -5.24 -6.38 6.64
C MET A 204 -6.74 -6.18 6.38
N SER A 205 -7.39 -5.30 7.15
CA SER A 205 -8.82 -4.98 7.00
C SER A 205 -9.21 -4.52 5.60
N ASP A 206 -8.28 -3.82 4.93
CA ASP A 206 -8.50 -3.21 3.62
C ASP A 206 -8.20 -4.18 2.46
N ALA A 207 -7.77 -5.41 2.78
CA ALA A 207 -7.52 -6.45 1.79
C ALA A 207 -8.84 -6.96 1.18
N SER A 208 -8.75 -7.48 -0.06
CA SER A 208 -9.90 -8.08 -0.74
C SER A 208 -10.47 -9.27 0.03
N ASP A 209 -11.74 -9.58 -0.22
CA ASP A 209 -12.38 -10.76 0.38
C ASP A 209 -11.61 -12.04 0.05
N ILE A 210 -11.11 -12.19 -1.17
CA ILE A 210 -10.29 -13.33 -1.58
C ILE A 210 -8.99 -13.43 -0.79
N ALA A 211 -8.29 -12.31 -0.59
CA ALA A 211 -7.07 -12.28 0.21
C ALA A 211 -7.35 -12.60 1.68
N ARG A 212 -8.47 -12.12 2.22
CA ARG A 212 -8.92 -12.39 3.60
C ARG A 212 -9.32 -13.85 3.83
N GLU A 213 -9.95 -14.49 2.84
CA GLU A 213 -10.29 -15.90 2.89
C GLU A 213 -9.08 -16.83 2.74
N THR A 214 -8.06 -16.38 2.02
CA THR A 214 -6.84 -17.17 1.76
C THR A 214 -5.80 -17.03 2.88
N ALA A 215 -5.83 -15.94 3.64
CA ALA A 215 -4.84 -15.66 4.68
C ALA A 215 -5.03 -16.53 5.92
N ASP A 216 -3.91 -16.94 6.55
CA ASP A 216 -3.92 -17.63 7.84
C ASP A 216 -4.44 -16.73 8.96
N ILE A 217 -4.21 -15.43 8.85
CA ILE A 217 -4.60 -14.41 9.83
C ILE A 217 -5.27 -13.24 9.11
N THR A 218 -6.47 -12.88 9.58
CA THR A 218 -7.16 -11.67 9.11
C THR A 218 -7.23 -10.65 10.23
N ILE A 219 -6.70 -9.45 9.97
CA ILE A 219 -6.74 -8.31 10.89
C ILE A 219 -7.94 -7.45 10.50
N THR A 220 -8.90 -7.31 11.40
CA THR A 220 -10.15 -6.56 11.17
C THR A 220 -10.02 -5.06 11.41
N ASN A 221 -8.95 -4.63 12.08
CA ASN A 221 -8.60 -3.24 12.30
C ASN A 221 -7.57 -2.79 11.24
N SER A 222 -7.65 -1.54 10.80
CA SER A 222 -6.69 -0.97 9.84
C SER A 222 -5.30 -0.68 10.44
N GLU A 223 -5.10 -0.85 11.75
CA GLU A 223 -3.83 -0.55 12.40
C GLU A 223 -2.80 -1.67 12.26
N ILE A 224 -1.65 -1.37 11.68
CA ILE A 224 -0.53 -2.32 11.57
C ILE A 224 0.04 -2.74 12.93
N THR A 225 -0.25 -2.00 13.99
CA THR A 225 0.11 -2.34 15.39
C THR A 225 -0.52 -3.64 15.86
N GLU A 226 -1.63 -4.07 15.28
CA GLU A 226 -2.23 -5.38 15.59
C GLU A 226 -1.29 -6.55 15.24
N LEU A 227 -0.50 -6.43 14.18
CA LEU A 227 0.51 -7.42 13.84
C LEU A 227 1.56 -7.57 14.96
N VAL A 228 1.94 -6.46 15.59
CA VAL A 228 2.85 -6.46 16.76
C VAL A 228 2.21 -7.19 17.93
N ARG A 229 0.92 -6.93 18.21
CA ARG A 229 0.17 -7.62 19.28
C ARG A 229 0.10 -9.13 19.05
N ILE A 230 -0.19 -9.56 17.82
CA ILE A 230 -0.20 -10.98 17.46
C ILE A 230 1.18 -11.59 17.67
N ARG A 231 2.24 -10.90 17.30
CA ARG A 231 3.62 -11.38 17.52
C ARG A 231 3.93 -11.57 19.00
N ILE A 232 3.60 -10.58 19.84
CA ILE A 232 3.79 -10.66 21.31
C ILE A 232 2.99 -11.82 21.90
N LEU A 233 1.72 -11.96 21.51
CA LEU A 233 0.86 -13.07 21.97
C LEU A 233 1.45 -14.43 21.59
N SER A 234 1.96 -14.57 20.35
CA SER A 234 2.58 -15.82 19.92
C SER A 234 3.83 -16.16 20.73
N GLU A 235 4.66 -15.18 21.10
CA GLU A 235 5.81 -15.40 21.96
C GLU A 235 5.41 -15.84 23.39
N LEU A 236 4.41 -15.17 23.96
CA LEU A 236 3.89 -15.54 25.28
C LEU A 236 3.31 -16.95 25.28
N LEU A 237 2.55 -17.31 24.24
CA LEU A 237 1.99 -18.64 24.06
C LEU A 237 3.11 -19.69 23.97
N MET A 238 4.11 -19.46 23.13
CA MET A 238 5.23 -20.39 22.98
C MET A 238 6.04 -20.57 24.28
N ARG A 239 6.25 -19.50 25.04
CA ARG A 239 6.87 -19.58 26.37
C ARG A 239 6.05 -20.46 27.32
N ARG A 240 4.72 -20.31 27.30
CA ARG A 240 3.82 -21.14 28.14
C ARG A 240 3.84 -22.60 27.69
N ILE A 241 3.76 -22.87 26.41
CA ILE A 241 3.86 -24.21 25.85
C ILE A 241 5.18 -24.86 26.25
N ASN A 242 6.30 -24.20 26.08
CA ASN A 242 7.61 -24.72 26.43
C ASN A 242 7.75 -24.97 27.95
N LYS A 243 7.17 -24.12 28.79
CA LYS A 243 7.14 -24.29 30.24
C LYS A 243 6.34 -25.57 30.61
N ASN A 244 5.15 -25.71 30.06
CA ASN A 244 4.31 -26.87 30.26
C ASN A 244 5.00 -28.16 29.80
N TYR A 245 5.63 -28.12 28.63
CA TYR A 245 6.34 -29.25 28.05
C TYR A 245 7.51 -29.70 28.94
N ARG A 246 8.32 -28.76 29.43
CA ARG A 246 9.42 -29.03 30.36
C ARG A 246 8.90 -29.65 31.69
N PHE A 247 7.77 -29.13 32.21
CA PHE A 247 7.14 -29.67 33.41
C PHE A 247 6.68 -31.11 33.19
N ILE A 248 5.98 -31.41 32.09
CA ILE A 248 5.48 -32.73 31.75
C ILE A 248 6.63 -33.72 31.61
N ILE A 249 7.68 -33.38 30.86
CA ILE A 249 8.86 -34.25 30.71
C ILE A 249 9.54 -34.48 32.07
N GLY A 250 9.78 -33.43 32.85
CA GLY A 250 10.43 -33.56 34.14
C GLY A 250 9.62 -34.41 35.12
N PHE A 251 8.31 -34.18 35.17
CA PHE A 251 7.40 -34.96 36.05
C PHE A 251 7.36 -36.42 35.65
N ASN A 252 7.17 -36.72 34.36
CA ASN A 252 7.14 -38.11 33.88
C ASN A 252 8.49 -38.80 34.08
N SER A 253 9.60 -38.13 33.86
CA SER A 253 10.93 -38.66 34.11
C SER A 253 11.14 -38.97 35.61
N ALA A 254 10.68 -38.08 36.50
CA ALA A 254 10.75 -38.31 37.95
C ALA A 254 9.91 -39.52 38.39
N LEU A 255 8.69 -39.66 37.84
CA LEU A 255 7.84 -40.84 38.09
C LEU A 255 8.49 -42.12 37.58
N MET A 256 9.06 -42.12 36.38
CA MET A 256 9.78 -43.30 35.85
C MET A 256 10.95 -43.71 36.74
N LEU A 257 11.74 -42.73 37.16
CA LEU A 257 12.89 -42.96 38.04
C LEU A 257 12.43 -43.51 39.42
N SER A 258 11.36 -42.95 40.00
CA SER A 258 10.83 -43.38 41.29
C SER A 258 10.26 -44.82 41.23
N GLY A 259 9.64 -45.19 40.10
CA GLY A 259 9.22 -46.57 39.84
C GLY A 259 10.40 -47.52 39.70
N LEU A 260 11.47 -47.14 39.01
CA LEU A 260 12.68 -47.94 38.84
C LEU A 260 13.41 -48.20 40.19
N ILE A 261 13.37 -47.24 41.11
CA ILE A 261 13.99 -47.29 42.43
C ILE A 261 13.05 -48.01 43.45
N GLY A 262 11.84 -48.36 43.06
CA GLY A 262 10.86 -49.03 43.89
C GLY A 262 10.21 -48.17 44.98
N ILE A 263 10.22 -46.83 44.79
CA ILE A 263 9.58 -45.87 45.70
C ILE A 263 8.05 -45.84 45.45
N ILE A 264 7.65 -46.06 44.22
CA ILE A 264 6.24 -46.14 43.79
C ILE A 264 6.06 -47.52 43.14
N THR A 265 5.21 -48.37 43.72
CA THR A 265 4.79 -49.65 43.17
C THR A 265 3.44 -49.54 42.50
#